data_c3c01d3bd41d2f5e18f6284e1e56978f
#
_entry.id   c3c01d3bd41d2f5e18f6284e1e56978f
#
_cell.length_a   1.000
_cell.length_b   1.000
_cell.length_c   1.000
_cell.angle_alpha   90.00
_cell.angle_beta   90.00
_cell.angle_gamma   90.00
#
_symmetry.space_group_name_H-M   'P 1'
#
loop_
_entity.id
_entity.type
_entity.pdbx_description
1 polymer ?
#
loop_
_entity_poly.entity_id
_entity_poly.type
_entity_poly.pdbx_seq_one_letter_code
_entity_poly.pdbx_strand_id
1 'polypeptide(L)'
;PFAVGAVLLAVVGTWETVAASRSVLDPRDYARLRVGQDRSDVGKVLPDRQAVERPAGAGAKERGTTCEFYAMTADRFDDRSGDVYRLCFRGGRLVSRDALTP
;
A
#
# COMPACT_ATOMS: atom_id res chain seq x y z
N PRO A 1 -34.79 -13.44 9.91
CA PRO A 1 -33.86 -13.29 11.02
C PRO A 1 -32.63 -14.18 10.90
N PHE A 2 -32.75 -15.37 10.36
CA PHE A 2 -31.58 -16.26 10.18
C PHE A 2 -30.54 -15.68 9.22
N ALA A 3 -31.00 -15.06 8.13
CA ALA A 3 -30.12 -14.43 7.15
C ALA A 3 -29.34 -13.27 7.76
N VAL A 4 -29.95 -12.50 8.66
CA VAL A 4 -29.29 -11.37 9.33
C VAL A 4 -28.15 -11.86 10.21
N GLY A 5 -28.35 -12.94 10.99
CA GLY A 5 -27.31 -13.50 11.83
C GLY A 5 -26.11 -14.01 11.02
N ALA A 6 -26.37 -14.69 9.91
CA ALA A 6 -25.30 -15.19 9.03
C ALA A 6 -24.49 -14.04 8.40
N VAL A 7 -25.16 -12.97 7.99
CA VAL A 7 -24.50 -11.79 7.42
C VAL A 7 -23.60 -11.12 8.45
N LEU A 8 -24.06 -10.98 9.69
CA LEU A 8 -23.26 -10.37 10.75
C LEU A 8 -21.98 -11.16 11.04
N LEU A 9 -22.08 -12.49 11.07
CA LEU A 9 -20.89 -13.34 11.25
C LEU A 9 -19.91 -13.19 10.11
N ALA A 10 -20.40 -13.14 8.87
CA ALA A 10 -19.54 -12.95 7.70
C ALA A 10 -18.81 -11.59 7.76
N VAL A 11 -19.51 -10.52 8.16
CA VAL A 11 -18.91 -9.18 8.30
C VAL A 11 -17.80 -9.19 9.34
N VAL A 12 -18.02 -9.80 10.50
CA VAL A 12 -16.98 -9.89 11.54
C VAL A 12 -15.78 -10.69 11.05
N GLY A 13 -16.00 -11.84 10.38
CA GLY A 13 -14.93 -12.68 9.88
C GLY A 13 -14.08 -12.03 8.78
N THR A 14 -14.65 -11.14 7.98
CA THR A 14 -13.96 -10.48 6.87
C THR A 14 -13.31 -9.15 7.26
N TRP A 15 -13.63 -8.59 8.42
CA TRP A 15 -13.12 -7.30 8.84
C TRP A 15 -11.59 -7.26 8.88
N GLU A 16 -10.96 -8.23 9.51
CA GLU A 16 -9.50 -8.29 9.61
C GLU A 16 -8.83 -8.42 8.25
N THR A 17 -9.38 -9.24 7.36
CA THR A 17 -8.88 -9.40 5.99
C THR A 17 -8.95 -8.09 5.21
N VAL A 18 -10.07 -7.38 5.31
CA VAL A 18 -10.25 -6.08 4.64
C VAL A 18 -9.27 -5.06 5.20
N ALA A 19 -9.08 -5.01 6.52
CA ALA A 19 -8.15 -4.07 7.15
C ALA A 19 -6.70 -4.34 6.70
N ALA A 20 -6.28 -5.60 6.63
CA ALA A 20 -4.95 -5.97 6.18
C ALA A 20 -4.72 -5.61 4.70
N SER A 21 -5.71 -5.80 3.83
CA SER A 21 -5.59 -5.52 2.40
C SER A 21 -5.61 -4.03 2.06
N ARG A 22 -6.03 -3.16 2.99
CA ARG A 22 -6.10 -1.70 2.75
C ARG A 22 -4.74 -1.04 2.55
N SER A 23 -3.65 -1.68 2.94
CA SER A 23 -2.30 -1.17 2.75
C SER A 23 -1.57 -1.82 1.58
N VAL A 24 -2.22 -2.73 0.85
CA VAL A 24 -1.59 -3.45 -0.27
C VAL A 24 -1.78 -2.70 -1.57
N LEU A 25 -0.68 -2.42 -2.25
CA LEU A 25 -0.68 -1.89 -3.61
C LEU A 25 -0.47 -3.06 -4.58
N ASP A 26 -1.43 -3.29 -5.46
CA ASP A 26 -1.34 -4.37 -6.45
C ASP A 26 -0.11 -4.17 -7.33
N PRO A 27 0.73 -5.20 -7.54
CA PRO A 27 1.90 -5.09 -8.41
C PRO A 27 1.58 -4.60 -9.82
N ARG A 28 0.41 -4.90 -10.34
CA ARG A 28 -0.01 -4.42 -11.67
C ARG A 28 -0.25 -2.91 -11.68
N ASP A 29 -0.82 -2.38 -10.61
CA ASP A 29 -1.02 -0.94 -10.46
C ASP A 29 0.33 -0.24 -10.26
N TYR A 30 1.21 -0.81 -9.45
CA TYR A 30 2.57 -0.30 -9.27
C TYR A 30 3.32 -0.21 -10.61
N ALA A 31 3.22 -1.24 -11.44
CA ALA A 31 3.91 -1.29 -12.73
C ALA A 31 3.44 -0.20 -13.71
N ARG A 32 2.23 0.32 -13.53
CA ARG A 32 1.67 1.39 -14.35
C ARG A 32 2.05 2.78 -13.90
N LEU A 33 2.61 2.92 -12.71
CA LEU A 33 3.02 4.23 -12.19
C LEU A 33 4.25 4.73 -12.95
N ARG A 34 4.26 6.04 -13.23
CA ARG A 34 5.36 6.68 -13.97
C ARG A 34 5.85 7.89 -13.21
N VAL A 35 7.16 8.06 -13.19
CA VAL A 35 7.79 9.27 -12.66
C VAL A 35 7.27 10.48 -13.45
N GLY A 36 6.89 11.52 -12.72
CA GLY A 36 6.29 12.73 -13.30
C GLY A 36 4.77 12.80 -13.19
N GLN A 37 4.09 11.70 -12.80
CA GLN A 37 2.65 11.73 -12.61
C GLN A 37 2.26 12.59 -11.41
N ASP A 38 1.10 13.26 -11.49
CA ASP A 38 0.55 14.01 -10.37
C ASP A 38 0.14 13.07 -9.24
N ARG A 39 0.31 13.51 -7.99
CA ARG A 39 -0.11 12.74 -6.83
C ARG A 39 -1.58 12.36 -6.88
N SER A 40 -2.44 13.25 -7.42
CA SER A 40 -3.87 12.98 -7.57
C SER A 40 -4.15 11.79 -8.50
N ASP A 41 -3.39 11.66 -9.58
CA ASP A 41 -3.52 10.53 -10.51
C ASP A 41 -3.02 9.24 -9.91
N VAL A 42 -1.86 9.30 -9.25
CA VAL A 42 -1.31 8.14 -8.52
C VAL A 42 -2.27 7.68 -7.43
N GLY A 43 -2.88 8.64 -6.74
CA GLY A 43 -3.82 8.36 -5.65
C GLY A 43 -5.04 7.52 -6.06
N LYS A 44 -5.40 7.53 -7.33
CA LYS A 44 -6.55 6.76 -7.82
C LYS A 44 -6.36 5.25 -7.69
N VAL A 45 -5.11 4.78 -7.68
CA VAL A 45 -4.79 3.35 -7.59
C VAL A 45 -4.20 2.97 -6.24
N LEU A 46 -3.95 3.95 -5.36
CA LEU A 46 -3.34 3.68 -4.06
C LEU A 46 -4.36 3.16 -3.06
N PRO A 47 -3.95 2.24 -2.16
CA PRO A 47 -4.81 1.82 -1.06
C PRO A 47 -5.06 2.97 -0.08
N ASP A 48 -6.07 2.80 0.77
CA ASP A 48 -6.48 3.83 1.74
C ASP A 48 -5.44 4.11 2.81
N ARG A 49 -4.58 3.15 3.10
CA ARG A 49 -3.59 3.23 4.19
C ARG A 49 -2.23 2.80 3.72
N GLN A 50 -1.22 3.40 4.31
CA GLN A 50 0.16 3.00 4.11
C GLN A 50 0.51 1.78 4.97
N ALA A 51 1.57 1.05 4.59
CA ALA A 51 2.09 -0.05 5.37
C ALA A 51 2.60 0.45 6.73
N VAL A 52 2.28 -0.29 7.79
CA VAL A 52 2.70 0.03 9.15
C VAL A 52 4.18 -0.30 9.35
N GLU A 53 4.61 -1.46 8.86
CA GLU A 53 6.00 -1.90 8.95
C GLU A 53 6.78 -1.44 7.74
N ARG A 54 7.98 -0.94 7.99
CA ARG A 54 8.88 -0.43 6.95
C ARG A 54 10.28 -0.97 7.19
N PRO A 55 11.03 -1.30 6.11
CA PRO A 55 12.43 -1.68 6.26
C PRO A 55 13.26 -0.57 6.90
N ALA A 56 14.31 -0.94 7.62
CA ALA A 56 15.22 0.02 8.22
C ALA A 56 15.85 0.91 7.13
N GLY A 57 15.95 2.21 7.39
CA GLY A 57 16.51 3.16 6.43
C GLY A 57 15.60 3.54 5.29
N ALA A 58 14.30 3.22 5.37
CA ALA A 58 13.35 3.47 4.29
C ALA A 58 12.87 4.92 4.18
N GLY A 59 13.37 5.85 4.97
CA GLY A 59 12.94 7.26 4.94
C GLY A 59 13.18 7.97 3.61
N ALA A 60 12.75 9.23 3.51
CA ALA A 60 12.93 10.03 2.31
C ALA A 60 14.42 10.22 1.99
N LYS A 61 14.79 10.02 0.71
CA LYS A 61 16.18 10.14 0.26
C LYS A 61 16.66 11.59 0.16
N GLU A 62 15.77 12.52 -0.12
CA GLU A 62 16.12 13.90 -0.41
C GLU A 62 15.22 14.87 0.34
N ARG A 63 15.74 16.06 0.61
CA ARG A 63 14.96 17.15 1.23
C ARG A 63 13.81 17.55 0.31
N GLY A 64 12.66 17.84 0.93
CA GLY A 64 11.47 18.26 0.20
C GLY A 64 10.73 17.10 -0.46
N THR A 65 11.20 15.87 -0.26
CA THR A 65 10.57 14.67 -0.79
C THR A 65 9.76 13.99 0.31
N THR A 66 8.51 13.66 0.02
CA THR A 66 7.63 12.90 0.92
C THR A 66 7.44 11.51 0.34
N CYS A 67 7.74 10.48 1.13
CA CYS A 67 7.61 9.10 0.68
C CYS A 67 6.43 8.41 1.34
N GLU A 68 5.72 7.61 0.55
CA GLU A 68 4.60 6.78 1.00
C GLU A 68 4.98 5.32 0.79
N PHE A 69 4.52 4.46 1.68
CA PHE A 69 4.88 3.05 1.71
C PHE A 69 3.64 2.19 1.64
N TYR A 70 3.64 1.18 0.77
CA TYR A 70 2.52 0.27 0.57
C TYR A 70 3.01 -1.16 0.53
N ALA A 71 2.28 -2.07 1.20
CA ALA A 71 2.66 -3.47 1.24
C ALA A 71 2.50 -4.14 -0.13
N MET A 72 3.32 -5.12 -0.43
CA MET A 72 3.19 -5.92 -1.64
C MET A 72 2.13 -7.00 -1.51
N THR A 73 1.90 -7.50 -0.30
CA THR A 73 0.93 -8.55 -0.03
C THR A 73 0.41 -8.44 1.39
N ALA A 74 -0.84 -8.87 1.60
CA ALA A 74 -1.42 -9.03 2.93
C ALA A 74 -1.21 -10.45 3.48
N ASP A 75 -0.73 -11.38 2.66
CA ASP A 75 -0.50 -12.76 3.05
C ASP A 75 0.84 -12.89 3.76
N ARG A 76 0.80 -13.18 5.07
CA ARG A 76 2.01 -13.33 5.89
C ARG A 76 2.87 -14.53 5.50
N PHE A 77 2.32 -15.47 4.75
CA PHE A 77 3.03 -16.67 4.29
C PHE A 77 3.61 -16.52 2.89
N ASP A 78 3.36 -15.40 2.22
CA ASP A 78 3.93 -15.09 0.92
C ASP A 78 5.41 -14.73 1.09
N ASP A 79 6.25 -15.08 0.13
CA ASP A 79 7.68 -14.75 0.15
C ASP A 79 7.93 -13.24 0.17
N ARG A 80 6.97 -12.45 -0.31
CA ARG A 80 7.02 -10.99 -0.32
C ARG A 80 6.49 -10.35 0.96
N SER A 81 6.14 -11.16 1.97
CA SER A 81 5.65 -10.64 3.24
C SER A 81 6.69 -9.73 3.87
N GLY A 82 6.30 -8.51 4.23
CA GLY A 82 7.20 -7.48 4.74
C GLY A 82 7.85 -6.61 3.68
N ASP A 83 7.80 -7.01 2.40
CA ASP A 83 8.28 -6.16 1.32
C ASP A 83 7.30 -5.02 1.07
N VAL A 84 7.82 -3.84 0.74
CA VAL A 84 7.01 -2.65 0.51
C VAL A 84 7.42 -1.95 -0.78
N TYR A 85 6.46 -1.27 -1.39
CA TYR A 85 6.74 -0.28 -2.43
C TYR A 85 6.92 1.08 -1.76
N ARG A 86 7.96 1.81 -2.15
CA ARG A 86 8.17 3.19 -1.71
C ARG A 86 7.90 4.12 -2.89
N LEU A 87 6.97 5.05 -2.70
CA LEU A 87 6.63 6.06 -3.69
C LEU A 87 7.00 7.42 -3.10
N CYS A 88 7.91 8.12 -3.74
CA CYS A 88 8.37 9.43 -3.26
C CYS A 88 7.88 10.54 -4.16
N PHE A 89 7.37 11.61 -3.55
CA PHE A 89 6.74 12.74 -4.21
C PHE A 89 7.46 14.04 -3.85
N ARG A 90 7.58 14.91 -4.84
CA ARG A 90 8.09 16.28 -4.65
C ARG A 90 7.23 17.23 -5.47
N GLY A 91 6.76 18.31 -4.83
CA GLY A 91 5.90 19.27 -5.51
C GLY A 91 4.62 18.67 -6.08
N GLY A 92 4.08 17.65 -5.41
CA GLY A 92 2.86 16.97 -5.85
C GLY A 92 3.05 16.03 -7.02
N ARG A 93 4.29 15.67 -7.37
CA ARG A 93 4.59 14.75 -8.47
C ARG A 93 5.45 13.59 -8.02
N LEU A 94 5.20 12.41 -8.59
CA LEU A 94 6.00 11.22 -8.33
C LEU A 94 7.41 11.41 -8.89
N VAL A 95 8.42 11.38 -8.04
CA VAL A 95 9.83 11.53 -8.45
C VAL A 95 10.60 10.23 -8.40
N SER A 96 10.14 9.24 -7.62
CA SER A 96 10.75 7.92 -7.61
C SER A 96 9.76 6.86 -7.12
N ARG A 97 10.00 5.63 -7.54
CA ARG A 97 9.28 4.45 -7.07
C ARG A 97 10.26 3.30 -6.93
N ASP A 98 10.23 2.65 -5.78
CA ASP A 98 11.16 1.56 -5.46
C ASP A 98 10.40 0.41 -4.79
N ALA A 99 10.99 -0.77 -4.87
CA ALA A 99 10.57 -1.93 -4.09
C ALA A 99 11.64 -2.19 -3.03
N LEU A 100 11.24 -2.31 -1.77
CA LEU A 100 12.15 -2.49 -0.64
C LEU A 100 11.87 -3.82 0.05
N THR A 101 12.94 -4.54 0.39
CA THR A 101 12.86 -5.75 1.21
C THR A 101 13.34 -5.45 2.62
N PRO A 102 12.82 -6.18 3.64
CA PRO A 102 13.28 -6.02 5.02
C PRO A 102 14.78 -6.28 5.19
#